data_1d7b3f440ac1f7f307790e07964f91cb
#
_entry.id   1d7b3f440ac1f7f307790e07964f91cb
#
_cell.length_a   1.000
_cell.length_b   1.000
_cell.length_c   1.000
_cell.angle_alpha   90.00
_cell.angle_beta   90.00
_cell.angle_gamma   90.00
#
_symmetry.space_group_name_H-M   'P 1'
#
loop_
_entity.id
_entity.type
_entity.pdbx_description
1 polymer ?
#
loop_
_entity_poly.entity_id
_entity_poly.type
_entity_poly.pdbx_seq_one_letter_code
_entity_poly.pdbx_strand_id
1 'polypeptide(L)'
;MKLAIKLVCLTIVVSPLAQTSARALTADDLKRIGYDQRIGQPLARHLTFEDSDKRTVALGDLLNHKPTLLVLGYYHCPMLCSLINDGLIEALQELRFNVGRDFNVINVSIDPHETPAVAAVKKKEYLKRYARPGADGAWHFLTGTEQTITQLANEAGFRFKFDPVSNEYAHPSGFIVLTPEGKISRYFFGVNFDPKELRRAIATASNGRSGSVIHELVLLCSHYNPITGKYGVIVLKVLRAVSVMTVLLLAWWIVTLSRRHSTAEGG
;
A
#
# COMPACT_ATOMS: atom_id res chain seq x y z
N MET A 1 42.73 44.86 -56.05
CA MET A 1 41.40 44.92 -55.50
C MET A 1 41.26 43.79 -54.47
N LYS A 2 41.55 44.10 -53.19
CA LYS A 2 41.64 43.12 -52.14
C LYS A 2 40.32 43.15 -51.34
N LEU A 3 39.54 42.08 -51.41
CA LEU A 3 38.26 41.92 -50.73
C LEU A 3 38.53 41.35 -49.35
N ALA A 4 38.37 42.15 -48.32
CA ALA A 4 38.49 41.73 -46.90
C ALA A 4 37.18 41.12 -46.41
N ILE A 5 37.14 39.81 -46.24
CA ILE A 5 36.02 39.10 -45.61
C ILE A 5 36.13 39.27 -44.09
N LYS A 6 35.25 40.06 -43.51
CA LYS A 6 35.09 40.15 -42.02
C LYS A 6 34.30 38.94 -41.53
N LEU A 7 35.00 38.04 -40.84
CA LEU A 7 34.39 36.92 -40.15
C LEU A 7 33.75 37.43 -38.83
N VAL A 8 32.42 37.51 -38.78
CA VAL A 8 31.66 37.83 -37.56
C VAL A 8 31.50 36.54 -36.77
N CYS A 9 32.32 36.36 -35.75
CA CYS A 9 32.11 35.29 -34.75
C CYS A 9 30.87 35.61 -33.89
N LEU A 10 29.76 34.94 -34.20
CA LEU A 10 28.55 34.93 -33.34
C LEU A 10 28.79 33.97 -32.21
N THR A 11 29.18 34.47 -31.04
CA THR A 11 29.28 33.69 -29.79
C THR A 11 27.86 33.43 -29.28
N ILE A 12 27.33 32.23 -29.50
CA ILE A 12 26.10 31.75 -28.85
C ILE A 12 26.44 31.43 -27.40
N VAL A 13 26.02 32.33 -26.51
CA VAL A 13 26.06 32.07 -25.05
C VAL A 13 24.94 31.06 -24.76
N VAL A 14 25.30 29.77 -24.70
CA VAL A 14 24.41 28.74 -24.20
C VAL A 14 24.40 28.87 -22.68
N SER A 15 23.38 29.56 -22.15
CA SER A 15 23.08 29.51 -20.71
C SER A 15 22.73 28.07 -20.34
N PRO A 16 23.40 27.46 -19.35
CA PRO A 16 22.95 26.17 -18.84
C PRO A 16 21.62 26.40 -18.10
N LEU A 17 20.52 26.09 -18.77
CA LEU A 17 19.26 25.82 -18.09
C LEU A 17 19.53 24.66 -17.14
N ALA A 18 19.56 24.95 -15.83
CA ALA A 18 19.61 23.93 -14.78
C ALA A 18 18.31 23.10 -14.92
N GLN A 19 18.38 22.03 -15.69
CA GLN A 19 17.34 21.02 -15.75
C GLN A 19 17.38 20.31 -14.39
N THR A 20 16.48 20.67 -13.49
CA THR A 20 16.15 19.86 -12.33
C THR A 20 15.52 18.57 -12.88
N SER A 21 16.36 17.59 -13.19
CA SER A 21 15.91 16.27 -13.58
C SER A 21 15.12 15.67 -12.41
N ALA A 22 13.82 15.49 -12.60
CA ALA A 22 13.01 14.72 -11.67
C ALA A 22 13.68 13.33 -11.49
N ARG A 23 14.01 12.98 -10.25
CA ARG A 23 14.69 11.73 -9.95
C ARG A 23 13.66 10.67 -9.58
N ALA A 24 13.65 9.56 -10.30
CA ALA A 24 12.83 8.39 -9.98
C ALA A 24 13.12 7.85 -8.57
N LEU A 25 12.16 7.20 -7.96
CA LEU A 25 12.31 6.54 -6.67
C LEU A 25 13.44 5.50 -6.70
N THR A 26 14.30 5.58 -5.71
CA THR A 26 15.40 4.61 -5.53
C THR A 26 14.93 3.37 -4.77
N ALA A 27 15.74 2.30 -4.81
CA ALA A 27 15.48 1.11 -3.99
C ALA A 27 15.41 1.42 -2.48
N ASP A 28 16.13 2.44 -2.01
CA ASP A 28 16.07 2.87 -0.60
C ASP A 28 14.81 3.68 -0.29
N ASP A 29 14.28 4.44 -1.25
CA ASP A 29 12.99 5.08 -1.11
C ASP A 29 11.87 4.04 -1.00
N LEU A 30 11.91 2.99 -1.82
CA LEU A 30 10.93 1.90 -1.77
C LEU A 30 10.95 1.12 -0.45
N LYS A 31 12.11 0.97 0.21
CA LYS A 31 12.21 0.37 1.55
C LYS A 31 11.53 1.19 2.63
N ARG A 32 11.37 2.49 2.41
CA ARG A 32 10.70 3.42 3.35
C ARG A 32 9.18 3.43 3.21
N ILE A 33 8.64 2.80 2.16
CA ILE A 33 7.20 2.68 1.94
C ILE A 33 6.68 1.49 2.71
N GLY A 34 5.60 1.66 3.49
CA GLY A 34 5.07 0.58 4.30
C GLY A 34 4.15 1.06 5.41
N TYR A 35 3.75 0.14 6.26
CA TYR A 35 3.03 0.42 7.49
C TYR A 35 3.94 0.25 8.70
N ASP A 36 3.98 1.26 9.56
CA ASP A 36 4.48 1.14 10.93
C ASP A 36 3.27 0.86 11.83
N GLN A 37 3.08 -0.39 12.24
CA GLN A 37 1.89 -0.77 12.98
C GLN A 37 1.81 -0.05 14.34
N ARG A 38 0.73 0.72 14.53
CA ARG A 38 0.45 1.52 15.73
C ARG A 38 -0.82 1.05 16.43
N ILE A 39 -0.92 -0.25 16.66
CA ILE A 39 -2.08 -0.88 17.28
C ILE A 39 -2.38 -0.25 18.63
N GLY A 40 -3.66 0.08 18.88
CA GLY A 40 -4.13 0.74 20.10
C GLY A 40 -3.98 2.26 20.10
N GLN A 41 -3.21 2.85 19.20
CA GLN A 41 -3.07 4.31 19.10
C GLN A 41 -4.34 4.94 18.51
N PRO A 42 -4.80 6.06 19.07
CA PRO A 42 -5.93 6.80 18.51
C PRO A 42 -5.50 7.66 17.32
N LEU A 43 -6.38 7.81 16.33
CA LEU A 43 -6.27 8.83 15.29
C LEU A 43 -6.90 10.15 15.76
N ALA A 44 -6.37 11.27 15.29
CA ALA A 44 -6.88 12.60 15.61
C ALA A 44 -8.27 12.82 14.99
N ARG A 45 -9.30 12.74 15.82
CA ARG A 45 -10.69 12.82 15.40
C ARG A 45 -11.10 14.18 14.85
N HIS A 46 -10.35 15.24 15.17
CA HIS A 46 -10.61 16.61 14.72
C HIS A 46 -10.09 16.92 13.32
N LEU A 47 -9.36 16.00 12.70
CA LEU A 47 -8.86 16.18 11.32
C LEU A 47 -10.04 16.35 10.37
N THR A 48 -10.00 17.42 9.58
CA THR A 48 -11.06 17.79 8.66
C THR A 48 -10.68 17.49 7.21
N PHE A 49 -11.65 16.99 6.48
CA PHE A 49 -11.56 16.63 5.07
C PHE A 49 -12.77 17.18 4.31
N GLU A 50 -12.71 17.18 2.99
CA GLU A 50 -13.88 17.39 2.14
C GLU A 50 -14.43 16.03 1.68
N ASP A 51 -15.73 15.84 1.82
CA ASP A 51 -16.41 14.64 1.33
C ASP A 51 -16.77 14.76 -0.17
N SER A 52 -17.32 13.68 -0.73
CA SER A 52 -17.77 13.63 -2.13
C SER A 52 -18.88 14.64 -2.48
N ASP A 53 -19.55 15.22 -1.48
CA ASP A 53 -20.58 16.24 -1.65
C ASP A 53 -20.05 17.66 -1.35
N LYS A 54 -18.72 17.82 -1.26
CA LYS A 54 -18.02 19.09 -0.95
C LYS A 54 -18.33 19.64 0.46
N ARG A 55 -18.72 18.79 1.39
CA ARG A 55 -18.93 19.20 2.78
C ARG A 55 -17.64 18.97 3.57
N THR A 56 -17.28 19.95 4.40
CA THR A 56 -16.21 19.77 5.38
C THR A 56 -16.71 18.87 6.49
N VAL A 57 -16.00 17.77 6.73
CA VAL A 57 -16.37 16.75 7.72
C VAL A 57 -15.15 16.46 8.61
N ALA A 58 -15.38 16.27 9.91
CA ALA A 58 -14.33 15.79 10.80
C ALA A 58 -14.27 14.25 10.78
N LEU A 59 -13.06 13.69 10.83
CA LEU A 59 -12.86 12.24 10.85
C LEU A 59 -13.67 11.58 11.97
N GLY A 60 -13.71 12.20 13.14
CA GLY A 60 -14.46 11.69 14.30
C GLY A 60 -15.95 11.56 14.10
N ASP A 61 -16.56 12.43 13.32
CA ASP A 61 -18.00 12.42 13.04
C ASP A 61 -18.37 11.24 12.13
N LEU A 62 -17.45 10.85 11.25
CA LEU A 62 -17.65 9.74 10.32
C LEU A 62 -17.54 8.36 10.97
N LEU A 63 -16.90 8.26 12.13
CA LEU A 63 -16.82 6.99 12.87
C LEU A 63 -18.19 6.55 13.39
N ASN A 64 -19.06 7.49 13.74
CA ASN A 64 -20.47 7.27 14.13
C ASN A 64 -20.66 6.07 15.08
N HIS A 65 -19.77 5.95 16.08
CA HIS A 65 -19.79 4.88 17.09
C HIS A 65 -19.75 3.45 16.52
N LYS A 66 -19.20 3.28 15.33
CA LYS A 66 -19.05 1.98 14.67
C LYS A 66 -17.59 1.69 14.34
N PRO A 67 -17.19 0.40 14.31
CA PRO A 67 -15.89 0.06 13.75
C PRO A 67 -15.83 0.56 12.32
N THR A 68 -14.64 1.00 11.92
CA THR A 68 -14.45 1.65 10.62
C THR A 68 -13.27 1.05 9.89
N LEU A 69 -13.43 0.78 8.60
CA LEU A 69 -12.35 0.39 7.71
C LEU A 69 -11.78 1.67 7.08
N LEU A 70 -10.52 1.98 7.37
CA LEU A 70 -9.81 3.14 6.82
C LEU A 70 -8.88 2.69 5.71
N VAL A 71 -9.12 3.16 4.50
CA VAL A 71 -8.32 2.92 3.30
C VAL A 71 -7.61 4.21 2.91
N LEU A 72 -6.27 4.18 2.86
CA LEU A 72 -5.45 5.28 2.38
C LEU A 72 -4.92 4.94 0.98
N GLY A 73 -5.17 5.80 0.02
CA GLY A 73 -4.78 5.62 -1.37
C GLY A 73 -5.15 6.86 -2.16
N TYR A 74 -5.17 6.83 -3.48
CA TYR A 74 -5.64 7.95 -4.31
C TYR A 74 -6.52 7.47 -5.46
N TYR A 75 -7.44 8.32 -5.92
CA TYR A 75 -8.54 7.91 -6.78
C TYR A 75 -8.14 7.76 -8.25
N HIS A 76 -7.13 8.49 -8.71
CA HIS A 76 -6.59 8.38 -10.07
C HIS A 76 -5.54 7.28 -10.24
N CYS A 77 -5.30 6.46 -9.22
CA CYS A 77 -4.33 5.37 -9.28
C CYS A 77 -4.70 4.36 -10.39
N PRO A 78 -3.79 4.12 -11.37
CA PRO A 78 -4.10 3.24 -12.50
C PRO A 78 -4.11 1.75 -12.14
N MET A 79 -3.57 1.34 -10.98
CA MET A 79 -3.39 -0.08 -10.66
C MET A 79 -3.76 -0.49 -9.23
N LEU A 80 -2.95 -0.10 -8.21
CA LEU A 80 -3.02 -0.72 -6.88
C LEU A 80 -4.23 -0.32 -6.05
N CYS A 81 -4.66 0.94 -6.10
CA CYS A 81 -5.77 1.39 -5.27
C CYS A 81 -7.10 0.76 -5.71
N SER A 82 -7.27 0.53 -7.00
CA SER A 82 -8.41 -0.23 -7.51
C SER A 82 -8.38 -1.67 -7.00
N LEU A 83 -7.23 -2.35 -7.04
CA LEU A 83 -7.09 -3.73 -6.57
C LEU A 83 -7.36 -3.88 -5.07
N ILE A 84 -6.95 -2.92 -4.22
CA ILE A 84 -7.25 -2.95 -2.79
C ILE A 84 -8.75 -2.85 -2.55
N ASN A 85 -9.40 -1.88 -3.18
CA ASN A 85 -10.84 -1.71 -3.03
C ASN A 85 -11.64 -2.85 -3.68
N ASP A 86 -11.14 -3.43 -4.76
CA ASP A 86 -11.75 -4.58 -5.42
C ASP A 86 -11.75 -5.79 -4.50
N GLY A 87 -10.57 -6.15 -3.96
CA GLY A 87 -10.47 -7.25 -3.01
C GLY A 87 -11.22 -6.98 -1.69
N LEU A 88 -11.30 -5.71 -1.27
CA LEU A 88 -12.12 -5.33 -0.12
C LEU A 88 -13.60 -5.55 -0.43
N ILE A 89 -14.11 -5.10 -1.58
CA ILE A 89 -15.49 -5.30 -2.01
C ILE A 89 -15.83 -6.79 -2.07
N GLU A 90 -14.98 -7.61 -2.68
CA GLU A 90 -15.15 -9.07 -2.75
C GLU A 90 -15.28 -9.68 -1.35
N ALA A 91 -14.35 -9.35 -0.45
CA ALA A 91 -14.41 -9.83 0.93
C ALA A 91 -15.69 -9.36 1.66
N LEU A 92 -16.10 -8.09 1.47
CA LEU A 92 -17.31 -7.53 2.07
C LEU A 92 -18.58 -8.16 1.54
N GLN A 93 -18.62 -8.57 0.26
CA GLN A 93 -19.77 -9.25 -0.33
C GLN A 93 -20.01 -10.64 0.27
N GLU A 94 -18.98 -11.31 0.77
CA GLU A 94 -19.10 -12.61 1.44
C GLU A 94 -19.51 -12.47 2.92
N LEU A 95 -19.43 -11.28 3.50
CA LEU A 95 -19.81 -11.05 4.89
C LEU A 95 -21.33 -11.00 5.06
N ARG A 96 -21.81 -11.42 6.24
CA ARG A 96 -23.16 -11.13 6.71
C ARG A 96 -23.31 -9.71 7.29
N PHE A 97 -22.18 -9.01 7.51
CA PHE A 97 -22.15 -7.63 7.97
C PHE A 97 -22.30 -6.68 6.78
N ASN A 98 -22.97 -5.55 7.00
CA ASN A 98 -23.19 -4.55 5.97
C ASN A 98 -22.59 -3.20 6.36
N VAL A 99 -22.01 -2.52 5.37
CA VAL A 99 -21.62 -1.12 5.49
C VAL A 99 -22.85 -0.29 5.85
N GLY A 100 -22.70 0.60 6.83
CA GLY A 100 -23.77 1.46 7.35
C GLY A 100 -24.55 0.86 8.50
N ARG A 101 -24.82 -0.44 8.49
CA ARG A 101 -25.47 -1.12 9.61
C ARG A 101 -24.47 -1.53 10.69
N ASP A 102 -23.43 -2.25 10.32
CA ASP A 102 -22.52 -2.92 11.25
C ASP A 102 -21.15 -2.21 11.38
N PHE A 103 -20.70 -1.54 10.33
CA PHE A 103 -19.44 -0.81 10.27
C PHE A 103 -19.47 0.28 9.20
N ASN A 104 -18.49 1.18 9.22
CA ASN A 104 -18.28 2.21 8.21
C ASN A 104 -17.03 1.92 7.36
N VAL A 105 -16.95 2.55 6.19
CA VAL A 105 -15.75 2.56 5.37
C VAL A 105 -15.37 4.00 5.05
N ILE A 106 -14.11 4.36 5.22
CA ILE A 106 -13.57 5.67 4.90
C ILE A 106 -12.39 5.49 3.96
N ASN A 107 -12.53 5.97 2.73
CA ASN A 107 -11.44 6.12 1.78
C ASN A 107 -10.93 7.56 1.86
N VAL A 108 -9.63 7.74 2.07
CA VAL A 108 -8.98 9.06 2.07
C VAL A 108 -7.94 9.10 0.96
N SER A 109 -8.07 10.11 0.09
CA SER A 109 -7.03 10.37 -0.90
C SER A 109 -5.76 10.90 -0.23
N ILE A 110 -4.61 10.33 -0.61
CA ILE A 110 -3.29 10.81 -0.21
C ILE A 110 -2.73 11.84 -1.19
N ASP A 111 -3.42 12.09 -2.30
CA ASP A 111 -3.07 13.14 -3.26
C ASP A 111 -3.83 14.43 -2.92
N PRO A 112 -3.13 15.49 -2.47
CA PRO A 112 -3.76 16.76 -2.12
C PRO A 112 -4.35 17.51 -3.33
N HIS A 113 -4.06 17.06 -4.56
CA HIS A 113 -4.60 17.66 -5.79
C HIS A 113 -5.91 17.02 -6.24
N GLU A 114 -6.32 15.89 -5.63
CA GLU A 114 -7.60 15.29 -5.93
C GLU A 114 -8.76 16.08 -5.33
N THR A 115 -9.86 16.10 -6.04
CA THR A 115 -11.02 16.94 -5.72
C THR A 115 -12.22 16.10 -5.25
N PRO A 116 -13.17 16.69 -4.52
CA PRO A 116 -14.43 16.02 -4.17
C PRO A 116 -15.20 15.48 -5.38
N ALA A 117 -15.07 16.11 -6.55
CA ALA A 117 -15.71 15.62 -7.77
C ALA A 117 -15.17 14.25 -8.19
N VAL A 118 -13.87 14.04 -8.08
CA VAL A 118 -13.22 12.75 -8.35
C VAL A 118 -13.64 11.72 -7.30
N ALA A 119 -13.67 12.11 -6.03
CA ALA A 119 -14.14 11.28 -4.94
C ALA A 119 -15.60 10.81 -5.17
N ALA A 120 -16.47 11.70 -5.68
CA ALA A 120 -17.86 11.36 -6.00
C ALA A 120 -18.01 10.33 -7.11
N VAL A 121 -17.18 10.43 -8.15
CA VAL A 121 -17.15 9.43 -9.23
C VAL A 121 -16.75 8.06 -8.68
N LYS A 122 -15.70 7.99 -7.87
CA LYS A 122 -15.22 6.76 -7.24
C LYS A 122 -16.24 6.18 -6.25
N LYS A 123 -16.86 7.02 -5.44
CA LYS A 123 -17.94 6.59 -4.55
C LYS A 123 -19.05 5.88 -5.32
N LYS A 124 -19.53 6.50 -6.39
CA LYS A 124 -20.59 5.93 -7.24
C LYS A 124 -20.16 4.58 -7.86
N GLU A 125 -18.93 4.48 -8.33
CA GLU A 125 -18.38 3.25 -8.89
C GLU A 125 -18.35 2.12 -7.85
N TYR A 126 -17.82 2.36 -6.66
CA TYR A 126 -17.65 1.33 -5.64
C TYR A 126 -18.99 0.95 -4.98
N LEU A 127 -19.90 1.90 -4.75
CA LEU A 127 -21.24 1.59 -4.27
C LEU A 127 -22.02 0.72 -5.27
N LYS A 128 -21.90 0.99 -6.57
CA LYS A 128 -22.50 0.16 -7.62
C LYS A 128 -21.95 -1.28 -7.59
N ARG A 129 -20.66 -1.45 -7.36
CA ARG A 129 -20.03 -2.77 -7.30
C ARG A 129 -20.34 -3.51 -6.01
N TYR A 130 -20.35 -2.81 -4.88
CA TYR A 130 -20.73 -3.41 -3.59
C TYR A 130 -22.19 -3.90 -3.61
N ALA A 131 -23.09 -3.18 -4.26
CA ALA A 131 -24.48 -3.54 -4.57
C ALA A 131 -25.35 -3.94 -3.36
N ARG A 132 -25.05 -3.41 -2.15
CA ARG A 132 -25.86 -3.62 -0.96
C ARG A 132 -26.47 -2.30 -0.45
N PRO A 133 -27.71 -2.31 0.03
CA PRO A 133 -28.38 -1.10 0.52
C PRO A 133 -27.71 -0.56 1.79
N GLY A 134 -27.86 0.75 2.02
CA GLY A 134 -27.42 1.43 3.24
C GLY A 134 -25.94 1.85 3.26
N ALA A 135 -25.15 1.52 2.25
CA ALA A 135 -23.75 1.87 2.21
C ALA A 135 -23.48 3.34 1.87
N ASP A 136 -24.37 4.01 1.16
CA ASP A 136 -24.14 5.38 0.66
C ASP A 136 -23.85 6.40 1.76
N GLY A 137 -24.54 6.34 2.88
CA GLY A 137 -24.35 7.21 4.03
C GLY A 137 -23.19 6.80 4.97
N ALA A 138 -22.51 5.69 4.69
CA ALA A 138 -21.50 5.12 5.58
C ALA A 138 -20.20 4.67 4.88
N TRP A 139 -20.16 4.83 3.57
CA TRP A 139 -18.93 4.68 2.79
C TRP A 139 -18.51 6.06 2.27
N HIS A 140 -17.55 6.63 2.96
CA HIS A 140 -17.10 8.00 2.73
C HIS A 140 -15.86 8.01 1.83
N PHE A 141 -15.80 8.97 0.93
CA PHE A 141 -14.67 9.23 0.04
C PHE A 141 -14.22 10.66 0.28
N LEU A 142 -13.01 10.82 0.79
CA LEU A 142 -12.51 12.06 1.34
C LEU A 142 -11.30 12.55 0.55
N THR A 143 -11.22 13.87 0.41
CA THR A 143 -10.05 14.61 -0.06
C THR A 143 -9.60 15.58 1.01
N GLY A 144 -8.34 15.97 1.03
CA GLY A 144 -7.81 16.84 2.08
C GLY A 144 -6.61 17.63 1.64
N THR A 145 -6.16 18.56 2.51
CA THR A 145 -4.93 19.28 2.31
C THR A 145 -3.71 18.39 2.56
N GLU A 146 -2.57 18.73 1.99
CA GLU A 146 -1.31 18.01 2.22
C GLU A 146 -1.00 17.87 3.73
N GLN A 147 -1.25 18.92 4.51
CA GLN A 147 -1.05 18.92 5.96
C GLN A 147 -1.92 17.88 6.66
N THR A 148 -3.22 17.87 6.37
CA THR A 148 -4.19 16.95 6.98
C THR A 148 -3.92 15.50 6.58
N ILE A 149 -3.62 15.27 5.29
CA ILE A 149 -3.25 13.96 4.76
C ILE A 149 -1.98 13.43 5.42
N THR A 150 -0.93 14.26 5.50
CA THR A 150 0.34 13.90 6.13
C THR A 150 0.16 13.59 7.61
N GLN A 151 -0.64 14.35 8.32
CA GLN A 151 -0.92 14.10 9.74
C GLN A 151 -1.65 12.75 9.91
N LEU A 152 -2.73 12.50 9.16
CA LEU A 152 -3.46 11.24 9.23
C LEU A 152 -2.55 10.04 8.88
N ALA A 153 -1.76 10.16 7.82
CA ALA A 153 -0.83 9.10 7.38
C ALA A 153 0.22 8.80 8.46
N ASN A 154 0.79 9.84 9.06
CA ASN A 154 1.75 9.68 10.17
C ASN A 154 1.11 8.99 11.36
N GLU A 155 -0.08 9.39 11.79
CA GLU A 155 -0.79 8.77 12.92
C GLU A 155 -1.19 7.32 12.62
N ALA A 156 -1.61 7.05 11.38
CA ALA A 156 -1.92 5.72 10.89
C ALA A 156 -0.68 4.83 10.63
N GLY A 157 0.54 5.38 10.78
CA GLY A 157 1.78 4.68 10.46
C GLY A 157 1.90 4.33 8.98
N PHE A 158 1.22 5.06 8.11
CA PHE A 158 1.19 4.86 6.65
C PHE A 158 2.27 5.71 5.99
N ARG A 159 3.31 5.07 5.45
CA ARG A 159 4.41 5.75 4.78
C ARG A 159 4.27 5.62 3.27
N PHE A 160 4.20 6.74 2.62
CA PHE A 160 4.09 6.85 1.17
C PHE A 160 5.05 7.91 0.62
N LYS A 161 5.27 7.93 -0.68
CA LYS A 161 6.15 8.90 -1.33
C LYS A 161 5.67 9.18 -2.75
N PHE A 162 5.67 10.45 -3.12
CA PHE A 162 5.42 10.89 -4.49
C PHE A 162 6.65 10.59 -5.39
N ASP A 163 6.42 10.02 -6.56
CA ASP A 163 7.41 9.83 -7.61
C ASP A 163 7.18 10.85 -8.72
N PRO A 164 8.03 11.87 -8.85
CA PRO A 164 7.85 12.92 -9.83
C PRO A 164 8.13 12.46 -11.28
N VAL A 165 8.71 11.26 -11.48
CA VAL A 165 8.97 10.71 -12.82
C VAL A 165 7.73 10.03 -13.39
N SER A 166 7.07 9.20 -12.58
CA SER A 166 5.80 8.57 -12.98
C SER A 166 4.59 9.46 -12.74
N ASN A 167 4.74 10.53 -11.94
CA ASN A 167 3.65 11.38 -11.43
C ASN A 167 2.64 10.58 -10.60
N GLU A 168 3.13 9.62 -9.81
CA GLU A 168 2.33 8.69 -9.01
C GLU A 168 2.81 8.66 -7.56
N TYR A 169 1.93 8.21 -6.66
CA TYR A 169 2.29 7.95 -5.26
C TYR A 169 2.62 6.48 -5.08
N ALA A 170 3.84 6.18 -4.67
CA ALA A 170 4.20 4.87 -4.16
C ALA A 170 3.74 4.73 -2.71
N HIS A 171 2.86 3.75 -2.45
CA HIS A 171 2.27 3.52 -1.14
C HIS A 171 2.07 2.02 -0.86
N PRO A 172 1.95 1.61 0.42
CA PRO A 172 1.67 0.23 0.77
C PRO A 172 0.23 -0.16 0.43
N SER A 173 0.02 -1.45 0.09
CA SER A 173 -1.30 -2.02 -0.15
C SER A 173 -1.92 -2.52 1.14
N GLY A 174 -3.19 -2.17 1.37
CA GLY A 174 -3.95 -2.63 2.54
C GLY A 174 -4.89 -1.58 3.10
N PHE A 175 -5.47 -1.90 4.27
CA PHE A 175 -6.34 -1.00 5.01
C PHE A 175 -6.22 -1.23 6.52
N ILE A 176 -6.82 -0.35 7.29
CA ILE A 176 -6.77 -0.35 8.75
C ILE A 176 -8.19 -0.52 9.30
N VAL A 177 -8.37 -1.35 10.32
CA VAL A 177 -9.61 -1.46 11.08
C VAL A 177 -9.48 -0.60 12.32
N LEU A 178 -10.43 0.32 12.50
CA LEU A 178 -10.53 1.21 13.66
C LEU A 178 -11.66 0.77 14.57
N THR A 179 -11.48 1.00 15.87
CA THR A 179 -12.57 0.88 16.86
C THR A 179 -13.54 2.06 16.72
N PRO A 180 -14.74 2.00 17.36
CA PRO A 180 -15.68 3.11 17.40
C PRO A 180 -15.11 4.42 17.96
N GLU A 181 -14.09 4.35 18.80
CA GLU A 181 -13.38 5.49 19.37
C GLU A 181 -12.28 6.04 18.45
N GLY A 182 -12.02 5.38 17.30
CA GLY A 182 -10.98 5.75 16.35
C GLY A 182 -9.59 5.25 16.71
N LYS A 183 -9.47 4.23 17.58
CA LYS A 183 -8.19 3.56 17.84
C LYS A 183 -7.90 2.52 16.77
N ILE A 184 -6.64 2.38 16.41
CA ILE A 184 -6.19 1.36 15.47
C ILE A 184 -6.34 -0.02 16.10
N SER A 185 -7.23 -0.85 15.54
CA SER A 185 -7.47 -2.20 16.02
C SER A 185 -6.61 -3.23 15.30
N ARG A 186 -6.52 -3.14 13.97
CA ARG A 186 -5.78 -4.10 13.14
C ARG A 186 -5.41 -3.53 11.79
N TYR A 187 -4.31 -4.02 11.21
CA TYR A 187 -3.93 -3.78 9.82
C TYR A 187 -4.21 -5.00 8.97
N PHE A 188 -4.64 -4.76 7.75
CA PHE A 188 -4.74 -5.75 6.69
C PHE A 188 -3.79 -5.36 5.55
N PHE A 189 -3.00 -6.30 5.06
CA PHE A 189 -1.99 -6.07 4.03
C PHE A 189 -2.32 -6.81 2.75
N GLY A 190 -1.88 -6.24 1.63
CA GLY A 190 -2.10 -6.82 0.31
C GLY A 190 -3.40 -6.37 -0.34
N VAL A 191 -3.91 -7.21 -1.24
CA VAL A 191 -5.10 -6.92 -2.07
C VAL A 191 -6.17 -8.00 -1.97
N ASN A 192 -5.85 -9.16 -1.41
CA ASN A 192 -6.79 -10.25 -1.18
C ASN A 192 -7.01 -10.41 0.32
N PHE A 193 -8.25 -10.38 0.75
CA PHE A 193 -8.62 -10.37 2.16
C PHE A 193 -9.52 -11.55 2.51
N ASP A 194 -9.13 -12.35 3.51
CA ASP A 194 -9.97 -13.45 4.01
C ASP A 194 -11.22 -12.89 4.71
N PRO A 195 -12.43 -13.19 4.21
CA PRO A 195 -13.68 -12.71 4.80
C PRO A 195 -13.85 -13.13 6.26
N LYS A 196 -13.38 -14.32 6.64
CA LYS A 196 -13.48 -14.81 8.03
C LYS A 196 -12.61 -13.98 8.97
N GLU A 197 -11.42 -13.63 8.51
CA GLU A 197 -10.48 -12.80 9.25
C GLU A 197 -11.00 -11.36 9.37
N LEU A 198 -11.51 -10.81 8.28
CA LEU A 198 -12.14 -9.47 8.27
C LEU A 198 -13.35 -9.42 9.22
N ARG A 199 -14.23 -10.43 9.20
CA ARG A 199 -15.35 -10.53 10.13
C ARG A 199 -14.91 -10.52 11.60
N ARG A 200 -13.86 -11.29 11.93
CA ARG A 200 -13.31 -11.32 13.29
C ARG A 200 -12.75 -9.97 13.70
N ALA A 201 -12.04 -9.30 12.80
CA ALA A 201 -11.44 -7.99 13.07
C ALA A 201 -12.53 -6.93 13.32
N ILE A 202 -13.58 -6.87 12.50
CA ILE A 202 -14.72 -5.97 12.70
C ILE A 202 -15.39 -6.25 14.04
N ALA A 203 -15.66 -7.53 14.37
CA ALA A 203 -16.29 -7.92 15.63
C ALA A 203 -15.41 -7.58 16.85
N THR A 204 -14.08 -7.73 16.75
CA THR A 204 -13.14 -7.35 17.80
C THR A 204 -13.13 -5.84 18.00
N ALA A 205 -13.07 -5.08 16.91
CA ALA A 205 -13.08 -3.62 16.93
C ALA A 205 -14.40 -3.07 17.50
N SER A 206 -15.56 -3.68 17.18
CA SER A 206 -16.87 -3.30 17.73
C SER A 206 -16.93 -3.29 19.25
N ASN A 207 -16.11 -4.13 19.89
CA ASN A 207 -16.02 -4.20 21.36
C ASN A 207 -14.95 -3.26 21.93
N GLY A 208 -14.47 -2.28 21.15
CA GLY A 208 -13.41 -1.36 21.55
C GLY A 208 -12.04 -2.03 21.76
N ARG A 209 -11.86 -3.26 21.28
CA ARG A 209 -10.62 -4.03 21.48
C ARG A 209 -9.67 -3.84 20.30
N SER A 210 -8.40 -3.66 20.63
CA SER A 210 -7.32 -3.77 19.66
C SER A 210 -6.89 -5.23 19.55
N GLY A 211 -6.55 -5.68 18.34
CA GLY A 211 -6.03 -7.03 18.13
C GLY A 211 -4.77 -7.27 18.95
N SER A 212 -4.58 -8.49 19.45
CA SER A 212 -3.39 -8.85 20.21
C SER A 212 -2.14 -8.85 19.33
N VAL A 213 -1.05 -8.33 19.85
CA VAL A 213 0.31 -8.31 19.26
C VAL A 213 0.84 -9.74 18.96
N ILE A 214 0.19 -10.77 19.50
CA ILE A 214 0.60 -12.19 19.32
C ILE A 214 0.53 -12.63 17.84
N HIS A 215 -0.25 -11.96 16.99
CA HIS A 215 -0.28 -12.23 15.55
C HIS A 215 0.97 -11.71 14.80
N GLU A 216 1.73 -10.83 15.42
CA GLU A 216 2.98 -10.28 14.87
C GLU A 216 4.08 -11.36 14.73
N LEU A 217 4.08 -12.35 15.60
CA LEU A 217 5.06 -13.44 15.56
C LEU A 217 4.89 -14.35 14.33
N VAL A 218 3.65 -14.50 13.83
CA VAL A 218 3.36 -15.31 12.64
C VAL A 218 3.68 -14.54 11.36
N LEU A 219 3.57 -13.21 11.38
CA LEU A 219 3.91 -12.35 10.24
C LEU A 219 5.44 -12.19 10.05
N LEU A 220 6.24 -12.43 11.09
CA LEU A 220 7.71 -12.42 10.97
C LEU A 220 8.24 -13.56 10.06
N CYS A 221 7.47 -14.65 9.91
CA CYS A 221 7.83 -15.75 9.03
C CYS A 221 7.40 -15.54 7.56
N SER A 222 6.49 -14.61 7.29
CA SER A 222 6.00 -14.31 5.94
C SER A 222 6.43 -12.92 5.48
N HIS A 223 7.73 -12.73 5.26
CA HIS A 223 8.27 -11.56 4.56
C HIS A 223 7.93 -11.62 3.06
N TYR A 224 6.66 -11.72 2.75
CA TYR A 224 6.18 -11.43 1.40
C TYR A 224 6.10 -9.92 1.25
N ASN A 225 6.96 -9.35 0.40
CA ASN A 225 6.88 -7.94 0.04
C ASN A 225 5.93 -7.80 -1.17
N PRO A 226 4.67 -7.40 -0.97
CA PRO A 226 3.67 -7.36 -2.04
C PRO A 226 3.99 -6.29 -3.10
N ILE A 227 4.84 -5.30 -2.78
CA ILE A 227 5.23 -4.22 -3.70
C ILE A 227 6.21 -4.72 -4.76
N THR A 228 7.05 -5.70 -4.44
CA THR A 228 8.10 -6.16 -5.36
C THR A 228 7.84 -7.55 -5.93
N GLY A 229 6.80 -8.28 -5.49
CA GLY A 229 6.53 -9.67 -5.89
C GLY A 229 7.67 -10.63 -5.59
N LYS A 230 8.68 -10.20 -4.82
CA LYS A 230 9.90 -10.96 -4.53
C LYS A 230 9.77 -11.59 -3.15
N TYR A 231 10.01 -12.88 -3.11
CA TYR A 231 10.29 -13.55 -1.85
C TYR A 231 11.45 -12.83 -1.15
N GLY A 232 11.30 -12.56 0.14
CA GLY A 232 12.25 -11.78 0.89
C GLY A 232 13.69 -12.31 0.71
N VAL A 233 14.67 -11.42 0.87
CA VAL A 233 16.12 -11.70 0.70
C VAL A 233 16.56 -12.98 1.43
N ILE A 234 15.88 -13.35 2.52
CA ILE A 234 16.13 -14.58 3.29
C ILE A 234 15.76 -15.83 2.48
N VAL A 235 14.60 -15.86 1.81
CA VAL A 235 14.17 -17.01 1.00
C VAL A 235 15.10 -17.20 -0.20
N LEU A 236 15.54 -16.11 -0.84
CA LEU A 236 16.54 -16.19 -1.91
C LEU A 236 17.91 -16.69 -1.42
N LYS A 237 18.33 -16.27 -0.22
CA LYS A 237 19.57 -16.79 0.38
C LYS A 237 19.47 -18.27 0.73
N VAL A 238 18.34 -18.70 1.30
CA VAL A 238 18.08 -20.12 1.61
C VAL A 238 18.01 -20.96 0.33
N LEU A 239 17.29 -20.50 -0.69
CA LEU A 239 17.22 -21.18 -2.00
C LEU A 239 18.62 -21.31 -2.63
N ARG A 240 19.42 -20.25 -2.61
CA ARG A 240 20.80 -20.32 -3.12
C ARG A 240 21.67 -21.29 -2.32
N ALA A 241 21.59 -21.29 -0.99
CA ALA A 241 22.35 -22.20 -0.14
C ALA A 241 21.95 -23.67 -0.40
N VAL A 242 20.65 -23.95 -0.49
CA VAL A 242 20.13 -25.30 -0.80
C VAL A 242 20.56 -25.74 -2.20
N SER A 243 20.48 -24.86 -3.20
CA SER A 243 20.91 -25.16 -4.57
C SER A 243 22.41 -25.51 -4.64
N VAL A 244 23.24 -24.70 -3.98
CA VAL A 244 24.70 -24.96 -3.93
C VAL A 244 24.99 -26.29 -3.23
N MET A 245 24.34 -26.57 -2.10
CA MET A 245 24.47 -27.81 -1.37
C MET A 245 24.09 -29.04 -2.24
N THR A 246 22.98 -28.94 -2.96
CA THR A 246 22.51 -30.00 -3.86
C THR A 246 23.51 -30.28 -4.98
N VAL A 247 24.08 -29.22 -5.59
CA VAL A 247 25.11 -29.35 -6.63
C VAL A 247 26.36 -30.02 -6.08
N LEU A 248 26.82 -29.63 -4.89
CA LEU A 248 27.99 -30.22 -4.24
C LEU A 248 27.79 -31.71 -3.90
N LEU A 249 26.60 -32.07 -3.39
CA LEU A 249 26.26 -33.45 -3.08
C LEU A 249 26.21 -34.32 -4.35
N LEU A 250 25.63 -33.80 -5.43
CA LEU A 250 25.59 -34.51 -6.72
C LEU A 250 26.98 -34.68 -7.31
N ALA A 251 27.80 -33.63 -7.28
CA ALA A 251 29.18 -33.70 -7.74
C ALA A 251 30.01 -34.73 -6.93
N TRP A 252 29.88 -34.71 -5.61
CA TRP A 252 30.54 -35.68 -4.73
C TRP A 252 30.06 -37.11 -5.03
N TRP A 253 28.74 -37.31 -5.22
CA TRP A 253 28.17 -38.61 -5.56
C TRP A 253 28.67 -39.14 -6.91
N ILE A 254 28.71 -38.29 -7.94
CA ILE A 254 29.25 -38.66 -9.27
C ILE A 254 30.72 -39.04 -9.16
N VAL A 255 31.56 -38.26 -8.44
CA VAL A 255 32.97 -38.55 -8.25
C VAL A 255 33.17 -39.88 -7.51
N THR A 256 32.38 -40.16 -6.48
CA THR A 256 32.48 -41.42 -5.73
C THR A 256 32.05 -42.65 -6.58
N LEU A 257 31.01 -42.50 -7.41
CA LEU A 257 30.63 -43.53 -8.36
C LEU A 257 31.66 -43.78 -9.44
N SER A 258 32.20 -42.67 -10.03
CA SER A 258 33.27 -42.78 -11.05
C SER A 258 34.52 -43.46 -10.51
N ARG A 259 34.91 -43.16 -9.27
CA ARG A 259 36.10 -43.84 -8.61
C ARG A 259 35.85 -45.30 -8.34
N ARG A 260 34.58 -45.72 -8.02
CA ARG A 260 34.22 -47.12 -7.82
C ARG A 260 34.23 -47.92 -9.12
N HIS A 261 33.87 -47.34 -10.26
CA HIS A 261 33.93 -47.98 -11.56
C HIS A 261 35.40 -48.16 -12.06
N SER A 262 36.28 -47.19 -11.83
CA SER A 262 37.67 -47.30 -12.27
C SER A 262 38.47 -48.32 -11.47
N THR A 263 38.05 -48.70 -10.26
CA THR A 263 38.71 -49.76 -9.47
C THR A 263 38.19 -51.15 -9.82
N ALA A 264 37.09 -51.30 -10.56
CA ALA A 264 36.53 -52.58 -10.97
C ALA A 264 37.07 -53.08 -12.33
N GLU A 265 37.68 -52.24 -13.15
CA GLU A 265 38.28 -52.59 -14.45
C GLU A 265 39.80 -52.81 -14.41
N GLY A 266 40.44 -52.71 -13.26
CA GLY A 266 41.90 -52.87 -13.09
C GLY A 266 42.29 -54.08 -12.24
N GLY A 267 41.39 -55.11 -12.07
CA GLY A 267 41.69 -56.32 -11.34
C GLY A 267 41.63 -57.57 -12.20
#